data_50d2129237a4800c094cb067567baa2c
#
_entry.id   50d2129237a4800c094cb067567baa2c
#
_cell.length_a   1.000
_cell.length_b   1.000
_cell.length_c   1.000
_cell.angle_alpha   90.00
_cell.angle_beta   90.00
_cell.angle_gamma   90.00
#
_symmetry.space_group_name_H-M   'P 1'
#
loop_
_entity.id
_entity.type
_entity.pdbx_description
1 polymer ?
#
loop_
_entity_poly.entity_id
_entity_poly.type
_entity_poly.pdbx_seq_one_letter_code
_entity_poly.pdbx_strand_id
1 'polypeptide(L)'
;MTIDRWENEQNNSKMMIYTTEDGLTKIETAFDGDTVWLSIDQMAELFQRDRSVIGKHVRNIFKEGELQKEAVWAKFAHTAADGKVYDVDYYNLDVIISVGYRVKSQRGVQFRIWATGILKEYMRKGFALDDERLKNLGGGGYFKELLERIRDIRASEKVFYRQVLEIYATSIDYDPKAEISVQFFKKVQNKIHYAIHGQTAAEVIYTRADAEKEFMGLTTFAGNQPLSLIHI
;
A
#
# COMPACT_ATOMS: atom_id res chain seq x y z
N MET A 1 -9.78 -31.69 -0.55
CA MET A 1 -9.21 -31.22 0.72
C MET A 1 -10.26 -30.34 1.34
N THR A 2 -11.08 -30.92 2.18
CA THR A 2 -12.24 -30.28 2.81
C THR A 2 -11.72 -29.39 3.93
N ILE A 3 -11.98 -28.10 3.84
CA ILE A 3 -11.50 -27.15 4.86
C ILE A 3 -12.64 -26.92 5.85
N ASP A 4 -12.65 -27.74 6.91
CA ASP A 4 -13.37 -27.47 8.19
C ASP A 4 -12.62 -26.36 8.96
N ARG A 5 -12.51 -25.17 8.37
CA ARG A 5 -11.68 -24.09 8.94
C ARG A 5 -12.45 -22.94 9.59
N TRP A 6 -13.79 -23.00 9.55
CA TRP A 6 -14.62 -21.86 9.99
C TRP A 6 -15.19 -21.98 11.41
N GLU A 7 -15.03 -23.12 12.09
CA GLU A 7 -15.63 -23.31 13.42
C GLU A 7 -14.72 -22.95 14.61
N ASN A 8 -13.43 -22.59 14.42
CA ASN A 8 -12.52 -22.50 15.57
C ASN A 8 -11.56 -21.32 15.63
N GLU A 9 -11.82 -20.21 14.97
CA GLU A 9 -11.10 -18.99 15.30
C GLU A 9 -12.08 -17.82 15.47
N GLN A 10 -12.45 -17.56 16.73
CA GLN A 10 -13.03 -16.31 17.21
C GLN A 10 -12.02 -15.17 17.08
N ASN A 11 -11.55 -14.89 15.88
CA ASN A 11 -10.89 -13.64 15.58
C ASN A 11 -11.90 -12.77 14.84
N ASN A 12 -12.62 -11.98 15.65
CA ASN A 12 -13.73 -11.10 15.32
C ASN A 12 -13.23 -9.88 14.51
N SER A 13 -12.54 -10.10 13.42
CA SER A 13 -12.12 -9.06 12.47
C SER A 13 -13.26 -8.80 11.49
N LYS A 14 -14.31 -8.13 11.98
CA LYS A 14 -15.36 -7.60 11.11
C LYS A 14 -14.81 -6.44 10.31
N MET A 15 -14.60 -6.62 9.02
CA MET A 15 -14.30 -5.51 8.14
C MET A 15 -15.57 -4.88 7.61
N MET A 16 -15.67 -3.59 7.79
CA MET A 16 -16.63 -2.76 7.09
C MET A 16 -16.00 -2.35 5.76
N ILE A 17 -16.42 -2.96 4.65
CA ILE A 17 -15.88 -2.65 3.32
C ILE A 17 -16.23 -1.21 2.94
N TYR A 18 -17.41 -0.75 3.29
CA TYR A 18 -17.91 0.56 2.95
C TYR A 18 -19.12 0.91 3.81
N THR A 19 -19.06 2.03 4.52
CA THR A 19 -20.23 2.64 5.13
C THR A 19 -20.74 3.73 4.22
N THR A 20 -21.98 3.65 3.81
CA THR A 20 -22.64 4.71 3.05
C THR A 20 -22.79 5.95 3.94
N GLU A 21 -22.79 7.15 3.35
CA GLU A 21 -22.98 8.42 4.08
C GLU A 21 -24.23 8.43 4.97
N ASP A 22 -25.24 7.63 4.60
CA ASP A 22 -26.47 7.45 5.37
C ASP A 22 -26.36 6.35 6.45
N GLY A 23 -25.22 5.66 6.57
CA GLY A 23 -24.97 4.62 7.58
C GLY A 23 -25.80 3.33 7.40
N LEU A 24 -26.60 3.22 6.35
CA LEU A 24 -27.62 2.17 6.20
C LEU A 24 -27.08 0.84 5.63
N THR A 25 -25.90 0.82 5.05
CA THR A 25 -25.35 -0.41 4.48
C THR A 25 -24.05 -0.77 5.18
N LYS A 26 -24.14 -1.73 6.10
CA LYS A 26 -23.00 -2.41 6.71
C LYS A 26 -22.96 -3.82 6.15
N ILE A 27 -21.95 -4.15 5.38
CA ILE A 27 -21.70 -5.55 5.01
C ILE A 27 -20.62 -6.06 5.93
N GLU A 28 -21.03 -6.91 6.87
CA GLU A 28 -20.13 -7.66 7.71
C GLU A 28 -19.57 -8.82 6.89
N THR A 29 -18.28 -8.80 6.68
CA THR A 29 -17.57 -9.87 5.98
C THR A 29 -16.48 -10.43 6.87
N ALA A 30 -16.24 -11.72 6.76
CA ALA A 30 -15.08 -12.34 7.35
C ALA A 30 -13.87 -12.11 6.46
N PHE A 31 -12.74 -11.78 7.08
CA PHE A 31 -11.43 -11.84 6.41
C PHE A 31 -11.00 -13.29 6.32
N ASP A 32 -10.51 -13.67 5.15
CA ASP A 32 -9.64 -14.83 5.00
C ASP A 32 -8.31 -14.35 4.40
N GLY A 33 -7.29 -14.29 5.25
CA GLY A 33 -6.02 -13.67 4.88
C GLY A 33 -6.11 -12.17 4.64
N ASP A 34 -5.61 -11.70 3.49
CA ASP A 34 -5.52 -10.28 3.13
C ASP A 34 -6.69 -9.79 2.26
N THR A 35 -7.74 -10.61 2.08
CA THR A 35 -8.85 -10.27 1.17
C THR A 35 -10.21 -10.52 1.79
N VAL A 36 -11.21 -9.94 1.18
CA VAL A 36 -12.63 -10.07 1.54
C VAL A 36 -13.33 -10.86 0.45
N TRP A 37 -14.24 -11.75 0.85
CA TRP A 37 -15.01 -12.59 -0.04
C TRP A 37 -16.51 -12.27 0.04
N LEU A 38 -17.15 -12.00 -1.09
CA LEU A 38 -18.58 -11.80 -1.19
C LEU A 38 -19.20 -12.75 -2.23
N SER A 39 -20.41 -13.23 -1.91
CA SER A 39 -21.27 -13.90 -2.88
C SER A 39 -21.93 -12.87 -3.82
N ILE A 40 -22.51 -13.34 -4.92
CA ILE A 40 -23.29 -12.48 -5.83
C ILE A 40 -24.46 -11.82 -5.10
N ASP A 41 -25.09 -12.50 -4.14
CA ASP A 41 -26.21 -11.96 -3.36
C ASP A 41 -25.76 -10.83 -2.44
N GLN A 42 -24.65 -11.00 -1.74
CA GLN A 42 -24.05 -9.93 -0.93
C GLN A 42 -23.62 -8.73 -1.76
N MET A 43 -23.05 -8.95 -2.96
CA MET A 43 -22.75 -7.84 -3.89
C MET A 43 -24.00 -7.15 -4.42
N ALA A 44 -25.11 -7.89 -4.64
CA ALA A 44 -26.38 -7.33 -5.05
C ALA A 44 -26.95 -6.40 -3.97
N GLU A 45 -26.84 -6.78 -2.71
CA GLU A 45 -27.21 -5.96 -1.56
C GLU A 45 -26.30 -4.74 -1.43
N LEU A 46 -24.97 -4.93 -1.47
CA LEU A 46 -23.96 -3.86 -1.39
C LEU A 46 -24.22 -2.75 -2.41
N PHE A 47 -24.43 -3.13 -3.66
CA PHE A 47 -24.61 -2.19 -4.76
C PHE A 47 -26.06 -1.83 -5.06
N GLN A 48 -27.01 -2.37 -4.28
CA GLN A 48 -28.46 -2.20 -4.48
C GLN A 48 -28.86 -2.45 -5.94
N ARG A 49 -28.51 -3.63 -6.45
CA ARG A 49 -28.81 -4.07 -7.81
C ARG A 49 -29.25 -5.52 -7.82
N ASP A 50 -30.04 -5.84 -8.82
CA ASP A 50 -30.49 -7.21 -9.05
C ASP A 50 -29.32 -8.18 -9.21
N ARG A 51 -29.45 -9.39 -8.63
CA ARG A 51 -28.48 -10.47 -8.70
C ARG A 51 -28.07 -10.81 -10.12
N SER A 52 -29.01 -10.80 -11.06
CA SER A 52 -28.74 -11.11 -12.47
C SER A 52 -27.83 -10.10 -13.13
N VAL A 53 -27.96 -8.81 -12.76
CA VAL A 53 -27.10 -7.70 -13.24
C VAL A 53 -25.69 -7.87 -12.68
N ILE A 54 -25.54 -8.15 -11.38
CA ILE A 54 -24.24 -8.41 -10.78
C ILE A 54 -23.58 -9.61 -11.45
N GLY A 55 -24.30 -10.73 -11.59
CA GLY A 55 -23.79 -11.92 -12.26
C GLY A 55 -23.36 -11.67 -13.72
N LYS A 56 -24.05 -10.75 -14.42
CA LYS A 56 -23.62 -10.32 -15.77
C LYS A 56 -22.28 -9.55 -15.72
N HIS A 57 -22.11 -8.65 -14.75
CA HIS A 57 -20.84 -7.93 -14.59
C HIS A 57 -19.69 -8.87 -14.28
N VAL A 58 -19.88 -9.82 -13.34
CA VAL A 58 -18.88 -10.85 -13.00
C VAL A 58 -18.47 -11.68 -14.23
N ARG A 59 -19.45 -12.15 -15.02
CA ARG A 59 -19.16 -12.89 -16.25
C ARG A 59 -18.39 -12.05 -17.28
N ASN A 60 -18.71 -10.77 -17.40
CA ASN A 60 -18.02 -9.88 -18.34
C ASN A 60 -16.57 -9.63 -17.91
N ILE A 61 -16.28 -9.47 -16.60
CA ILE A 61 -14.92 -9.31 -16.06
C ILE A 61 -14.03 -10.47 -16.53
N PHE A 62 -14.52 -11.71 -16.38
CA PHE A 62 -13.77 -12.89 -16.84
C PHE A 62 -13.69 -13.00 -18.37
N LYS A 63 -14.78 -12.68 -19.06
CA LYS A 63 -14.81 -12.73 -20.53
C LYS A 63 -13.86 -11.73 -21.17
N GLU A 64 -13.71 -10.55 -20.57
CA GLU A 64 -12.81 -9.48 -21.02
C GLU A 64 -11.36 -9.71 -20.62
N GLY A 65 -11.09 -10.74 -19.79
CA GLY A 65 -9.75 -11.07 -19.32
C GLY A 65 -9.20 -10.09 -18.29
N GLU A 66 -10.05 -9.28 -17.67
CA GLU A 66 -9.63 -8.33 -16.63
C GLU A 66 -9.07 -9.05 -15.40
N LEU A 67 -9.71 -10.17 -15.01
CA LEU A 67 -9.26 -11.02 -13.90
C LEU A 67 -9.29 -12.49 -14.31
N GLN A 68 -8.34 -13.26 -13.77
CA GLN A 68 -8.30 -14.71 -13.92
C GLN A 68 -9.21 -15.35 -12.87
N LYS A 69 -10.20 -16.15 -13.33
CA LYS A 69 -11.24 -16.70 -12.43
C LYS A 69 -10.65 -17.52 -11.28
N GLU A 70 -9.63 -18.33 -11.58
CA GLU A 70 -9.01 -19.26 -10.63
C GLU A 70 -8.33 -18.55 -9.45
N ALA A 71 -7.91 -17.29 -9.65
CA ALA A 71 -7.24 -16.49 -8.62
C ALA A 71 -8.22 -15.73 -7.70
N VAL A 72 -9.46 -15.50 -8.16
CA VAL A 72 -10.38 -14.53 -7.53
C VAL A 72 -11.75 -15.14 -7.18
N TRP A 73 -11.91 -16.45 -7.36
CA TRP A 73 -13.13 -17.19 -7.11
C TRP A 73 -12.88 -18.41 -6.22
N ALA A 74 -13.79 -18.66 -5.30
CA ALA A 74 -13.79 -19.86 -4.46
C ALA A 74 -15.22 -20.33 -4.20
N LYS A 75 -15.37 -21.64 -3.87
CA LYS A 75 -16.61 -22.21 -3.38
C LYS A 75 -16.51 -22.44 -1.87
N PHE A 76 -17.51 -21.95 -1.15
CA PHE A 76 -17.64 -22.21 0.27
C PHE A 76 -18.97 -22.92 0.54
N ALA A 77 -18.91 -23.91 1.43
CA ALA A 77 -20.09 -24.59 1.93
C ALA A 77 -20.85 -23.62 2.86
N HIS A 78 -22.13 -23.42 2.59
CA HIS A 78 -23.02 -22.62 3.41
C HIS A 78 -24.15 -23.47 3.93
N THR A 79 -24.32 -23.56 5.26
CA THR A 79 -25.44 -24.25 5.88
C THR A 79 -26.65 -23.32 5.93
N ALA A 80 -27.67 -23.61 5.16
CA ALA A 80 -28.91 -22.83 5.15
C ALA A 80 -29.78 -23.09 6.40
N ALA A 81 -30.78 -22.23 6.61
CA ALA A 81 -31.70 -22.34 7.73
C ALA A 81 -32.50 -23.67 7.77
N ASP A 82 -32.60 -24.41 6.66
CA ASP A 82 -33.19 -25.73 6.54
C ASP A 82 -32.23 -26.87 6.94
N GLY A 83 -31.01 -26.55 7.40
CA GLY A 83 -29.96 -27.50 7.79
C GLY A 83 -29.23 -28.16 6.62
N LYS A 84 -29.51 -27.78 5.38
CA LYS A 84 -28.81 -28.31 4.20
C LYS A 84 -27.60 -27.50 3.89
N VAL A 85 -26.55 -28.16 3.39
CA VAL A 85 -25.30 -27.54 2.95
C VAL A 85 -25.38 -27.29 1.46
N TYR A 86 -25.12 -26.05 1.06
CA TYR A 86 -25.07 -25.61 -0.33
C TYR A 86 -23.68 -25.05 -0.65
N ASP A 87 -23.15 -25.39 -1.81
CA ASP A 87 -21.94 -24.77 -2.33
C ASP A 87 -22.28 -23.41 -2.95
N VAL A 88 -21.76 -22.34 -2.36
CA VAL A 88 -21.98 -20.98 -2.83
C VAL A 88 -20.68 -20.42 -3.42
N ASP A 89 -20.80 -19.77 -4.58
CA ASP A 89 -19.69 -19.08 -5.23
C ASP A 89 -19.40 -17.75 -4.55
N TYR A 90 -18.15 -17.55 -4.13
CA TYR A 90 -17.63 -16.33 -3.56
C TYR A 90 -16.54 -15.72 -4.44
N TYR A 91 -16.44 -14.42 -4.39
CA TYR A 91 -15.52 -13.62 -5.19
C TYR A 91 -14.74 -12.69 -4.27
N ASN A 92 -13.45 -12.53 -4.54
CA ASN A 92 -12.57 -11.73 -3.71
C ASN A 92 -12.74 -10.21 -3.94
N LEU A 93 -11.96 -9.40 -3.21
CA LEU A 93 -12.01 -7.94 -3.26
C LEU A 93 -11.78 -7.38 -4.68
N ASP A 94 -10.94 -8.00 -5.50
CA ASP A 94 -10.67 -7.54 -6.86
C ASP A 94 -11.94 -7.56 -7.73
N VAL A 95 -12.72 -8.65 -7.65
CA VAL A 95 -14.01 -8.75 -8.35
C VAL A 95 -15.00 -7.75 -7.81
N ILE A 96 -15.05 -7.54 -6.49
CA ILE A 96 -15.95 -6.57 -5.84
C ILE A 96 -15.65 -5.15 -6.36
N ILE A 97 -14.38 -4.77 -6.43
CA ILE A 97 -13.92 -3.48 -6.95
C ILE A 97 -14.33 -3.33 -8.42
N SER A 98 -14.03 -4.33 -9.25
CA SER A 98 -14.34 -4.31 -10.69
C SER A 98 -15.85 -4.19 -10.94
N VAL A 99 -16.68 -4.89 -10.16
CA VAL A 99 -18.15 -4.75 -10.21
C VAL A 99 -18.57 -3.33 -9.80
N GLY A 100 -17.99 -2.77 -8.73
CA GLY A 100 -18.28 -1.43 -8.23
C GLY A 100 -18.03 -0.33 -9.27
N TYR A 101 -17.00 -0.48 -10.08
CA TYR A 101 -16.73 0.45 -11.20
C TYR A 101 -17.70 0.31 -12.36
N ARG A 102 -18.28 -0.86 -12.58
CA ARG A 102 -19.16 -1.18 -13.72
C ARG A 102 -20.65 -0.95 -13.44
N VAL A 103 -21.05 -1.11 -12.18
CA VAL A 103 -22.47 -1.11 -11.80
C VAL A 103 -23.10 0.27 -11.92
N LYS A 104 -24.26 0.32 -12.60
CA LYS A 104 -25.05 1.55 -12.77
C LYS A 104 -26.12 1.64 -11.68
N SER A 105 -25.72 2.03 -10.45
CA SER A 105 -26.59 2.31 -9.31
C SER A 105 -26.10 3.51 -8.56
N GLN A 106 -26.93 4.08 -7.69
CA GLN A 106 -26.51 5.18 -6.81
C GLN A 106 -25.38 4.74 -5.87
N ARG A 107 -25.45 3.53 -5.34
CA ARG A 107 -24.38 2.95 -4.53
C ARG A 107 -23.08 2.77 -5.32
N GLY A 108 -23.16 2.37 -6.59
CA GLY A 108 -21.99 2.31 -7.46
C GLY A 108 -21.39 3.70 -7.75
N VAL A 109 -22.22 4.74 -7.84
CA VAL A 109 -21.71 6.14 -7.95
C VAL A 109 -20.98 6.54 -6.67
N GLN A 110 -21.56 6.32 -5.52
CA GLN A 110 -20.93 6.63 -4.21
C GLN A 110 -19.60 5.88 -4.04
N PHE A 111 -19.58 4.57 -4.36
CA PHE A 111 -18.37 3.77 -4.35
C PHE A 111 -17.26 4.39 -5.24
N ARG A 112 -17.60 4.76 -6.48
CA ARG A 112 -16.61 5.38 -7.40
C ARG A 112 -16.11 6.74 -6.91
N ILE A 113 -16.97 7.56 -6.32
CA ILE A 113 -16.56 8.85 -5.72
C ILE A 113 -15.56 8.61 -4.59
N TRP A 114 -15.86 7.71 -3.68
CA TRP A 114 -14.98 7.33 -2.57
C TRP A 114 -13.64 6.77 -3.08
N ALA A 115 -13.67 5.76 -3.95
CA ALA A 115 -12.46 5.13 -4.49
C ALA A 115 -11.60 6.14 -5.27
N THR A 116 -12.23 7.03 -6.05
CA THR A 116 -11.54 8.10 -6.77
C THR A 116 -10.92 9.11 -5.81
N GLY A 117 -11.56 9.38 -4.66
CA GLY A 117 -11.01 10.23 -3.61
C GLY A 117 -9.69 9.68 -3.08
N ILE A 118 -9.68 8.41 -2.68
CA ILE A 118 -8.48 7.70 -2.20
C ILE A 118 -7.37 7.70 -3.25
N LEU A 119 -7.72 7.37 -4.51
CA LEU A 119 -6.74 7.33 -5.60
C LEU A 119 -6.12 8.70 -5.86
N LYS A 120 -6.93 9.78 -5.88
CA LYS A 120 -6.44 11.14 -6.03
C LYS A 120 -5.53 11.56 -4.89
N GLU A 121 -5.86 11.17 -3.66
CA GLU A 121 -5.03 11.44 -2.50
C GLU A 121 -3.68 10.75 -2.62
N TYR A 122 -3.68 9.45 -2.94
CA TYR A 122 -2.47 8.67 -3.17
C TYR A 122 -1.61 9.25 -4.29
N MET A 123 -2.20 9.58 -5.44
CA MET A 123 -1.46 10.16 -6.58
C MET A 123 -0.83 11.51 -6.25
N ARG A 124 -1.48 12.32 -5.42
CA ARG A 124 -0.98 13.64 -5.05
C ARG A 124 0.06 13.61 -3.94
N LYS A 125 -0.18 12.79 -2.91
CA LYS A 125 0.63 12.76 -1.68
C LYS A 125 1.63 11.60 -1.62
N GLY A 126 1.40 10.52 -2.39
CA GLY A 126 2.12 9.26 -2.30
C GLY A 126 1.63 8.33 -1.19
N PHE A 127 0.57 8.70 -0.48
CA PHE A 127 -0.10 7.87 0.53
C PHE A 127 -1.57 8.25 0.66
N ALA A 128 -2.38 7.31 1.17
CA ALA A 128 -3.74 7.51 1.65
C ALA A 128 -3.89 6.71 2.95
N LEU A 129 -4.38 7.33 4.02
CA LEU A 129 -4.50 6.74 5.35
C LEU A 129 -5.93 6.87 5.86
N ASP A 130 -6.42 5.81 6.50
CA ASP A 130 -7.63 5.83 7.31
C ASP A 130 -7.25 6.08 8.77
N ASP A 131 -7.16 7.36 9.14
CA ASP A 131 -6.70 7.78 10.45
C ASP A 131 -7.59 7.27 11.58
N GLU A 132 -8.91 7.21 11.37
CA GLU A 132 -9.86 6.72 12.37
C GLU A 132 -9.68 5.22 12.60
N ARG A 133 -9.56 4.46 11.54
CA ARG A 133 -9.31 3.04 11.61
C ARG A 133 -7.98 2.72 12.30
N LEU A 134 -6.91 3.44 11.95
CA LEU A 134 -5.60 3.25 12.56
C LEU A 134 -5.59 3.58 14.06
N LYS A 135 -6.34 4.59 14.50
CA LYS A 135 -6.51 4.94 15.93
C LYS A 135 -7.33 3.90 16.69
N ASN A 136 -8.42 3.41 16.08
CA ASN A 136 -9.39 2.52 16.74
C ASN A 136 -8.92 1.07 16.84
N LEU A 137 -8.02 0.62 15.97
CA LEU A 137 -7.49 -0.75 15.97
C LEU A 137 -6.41 -1.01 17.05
N GLY A 138 -6.18 -0.07 17.99
CA GLY A 138 -5.31 -0.27 19.13
C GLY A 138 -3.87 -0.62 18.78
N GLY A 139 -3.39 -0.19 17.61
CA GLY A 139 -2.01 -0.43 17.19
C GLY A 139 -1.74 -1.84 16.65
N GLY A 140 -2.71 -2.51 16.04
CA GLY A 140 -2.53 -3.80 15.38
C GLY A 140 -1.36 -3.84 14.37
N GLY A 141 -1.13 -4.99 13.73
CA GLY A 141 0.03 -5.22 12.84
C GLY A 141 0.25 -4.11 11.79
N TYR A 142 -0.81 -3.57 11.22
CA TYR A 142 -0.75 -2.49 10.22
C TYR A 142 -0.24 -1.15 10.79
N PHE A 143 -0.54 -0.83 12.04
CA PHE A 143 0.01 0.38 12.68
C PHE A 143 1.52 0.24 12.90
N LYS A 144 1.98 -0.95 13.29
CA LYS A 144 3.41 -1.25 13.42
C LYS A 144 4.12 -1.15 12.07
N GLU A 145 3.53 -1.73 11.01
CA GLU A 145 4.04 -1.63 9.64
C GLU A 145 4.14 -0.17 9.19
N LEU A 146 3.12 0.65 9.45
CA LEU A 146 3.16 2.08 9.14
C LEU A 146 4.30 2.79 9.86
N LEU A 147 4.52 2.50 11.15
CA LEU A 147 5.64 3.07 11.91
C LEU A 147 7.00 2.67 11.35
N GLU A 148 7.16 1.42 10.92
CA GLU A 148 8.39 0.94 10.27
C GLU A 148 8.63 1.67 8.95
N ARG A 149 7.63 1.80 8.09
CA ARG A 149 7.72 2.58 6.85
C ARG A 149 8.08 4.06 7.10
N ILE A 150 7.47 4.69 8.12
CA ILE A 150 7.80 6.07 8.49
C ILE A 150 9.27 6.17 8.96
N ARG A 151 9.75 5.19 9.74
CA ARG A 151 11.16 5.15 10.17
C ARG A 151 12.10 5.04 8.98
N ASP A 152 11.81 4.14 8.04
CA ASP A 152 12.62 3.95 6.83
C ASP A 152 12.66 5.22 5.96
N ILE A 153 11.52 5.89 5.77
CA ILE A 153 11.47 7.16 5.04
C ILE A 153 12.30 8.24 5.74
N ARG A 154 12.21 8.34 7.09
CA ARG A 154 12.96 9.31 7.88
C ARG A 154 14.45 8.98 7.97
N ALA A 155 14.80 7.69 7.98
CA ALA A 155 16.18 7.21 8.00
C ALA A 155 16.87 7.38 6.63
N SER A 156 16.13 7.71 5.56
CA SER A 156 16.71 7.98 4.27
C SER A 156 17.67 9.18 4.38
N GLU A 157 18.92 8.96 4.03
CA GLU A 157 20.01 9.98 4.05
C GLU A 157 19.58 11.27 3.39
N LYS A 158 18.90 11.17 2.24
CA LYS A 158 18.44 12.31 1.45
C LYS A 158 17.39 13.17 2.19
N VAL A 159 16.47 12.55 2.91
CA VAL A 159 15.42 13.26 3.67
C VAL A 159 16.04 13.93 4.88
N PHE A 160 16.89 13.21 5.61
CA PHE A 160 17.57 13.75 6.79
C PHE A 160 18.49 14.94 6.41
N TYR A 161 19.25 14.81 5.34
CA TYR A 161 20.11 15.88 4.83
C TYR A 161 19.32 17.14 4.46
N ARG A 162 18.15 16.96 3.82
CA ARG A 162 17.27 18.10 3.47
C ARG A 162 16.75 18.80 4.72
N GLN A 163 16.36 18.07 5.76
CA GLN A 163 15.91 18.65 7.04
C GLN A 163 17.03 19.45 7.71
N VAL A 164 18.26 18.93 7.69
CA VAL A 164 19.43 19.67 8.22
C VAL A 164 19.66 20.95 7.43
N LEU A 165 19.52 20.90 6.09
CA LEU A 165 19.62 22.09 5.21
C LEU A 165 18.55 23.13 5.57
N GLU A 166 17.29 22.71 5.75
CA GLU A 166 16.19 23.60 6.10
C GLU A 166 16.43 24.28 7.45
N ILE A 167 16.86 23.54 8.48
CA ILE A 167 17.19 24.10 9.78
C ILE A 167 18.34 25.10 9.69
N TYR A 168 19.40 24.76 8.98
CA TYR A 168 20.56 25.64 8.83
C TYR A 168 20.21 26.92 8.04
N ALA A 169 19.33 26.82 7.05
CA ALA A 169 18.85 27.95 6.24
C ALA A 169 17.97 28.95 7.04
N THR A 170 17.52 28.60 8.26
CA THR A 170 16.82 29.55 9.14
C THR A 170 17.73 30.54 9.83
N SER A 171 19.06 30.36 9.78
CA SER A 171 20.02 31.31 10.34
C SER A 171 20.01 32.62 9.56
N ILE A 172 20.06 33.75 10.27
CA ILE A 172 19.99 35.08 9.69
C ILE A 172 21.19 35.37 8.79
N ASP A 173 22.35 34.78 9.07
CA ASP A 173 23.63 34.91 8.38
C ASP A 173 23.91 33.77 7.39
N TYR A 174 22.87 33.01 7.00
CA TYR A 174 23.04 31.92 6.07
C TYR A 174 23.40 32.39 4.65
N ASP A 175 24.58 32.00 4.22
CA ASP A 175 25.02 32.10 2.82
C ASP A 175 25.45 30.71 2.32
N PRO A 176 24.73 30.12 1.33
CA PRO A 176 25.02 28.77 0.83
C PRO A 176 26.41 28.69 0.15
N LYS A 177 26.99 29.81 -0.25
CA LYS A 177 28.30 29.90 -0.90
C LYS A 177 29.46 30.20 0.06
N ALA A 178 29.14 30.58 1.29
CA ALA A 178 30.16 30.82 2.29
C ALA A 178 30.98 29.54 2.58
N GLU A 179 32.26 29.64 2.73
CA GLU A 179 33.16 28.49 2.98
C GLU A 179 32.75 27.72 4.24
N ILE A 180 32.29 28.42 5.28
CA ILE A 180 31.81 27.80 6.50
C ILE A 180 30.57 26.91 6.28
N SER A 181 29.64 27.36 5.44
CA SER A 181 28.45 26.59 5.06
C SER A 181 28.82 25.35 4.26
N VAL A 182 29.70 25.49 3.28
CA VAL A 182 30.20 24.37 2.47
C VAL A 182 30.90 23.31 3.34
N GLN A 183 31.75 23.75 4.27
CA GLN A 183 32.46 22.85 5.19
C GLN A 183 31.48 22.17 6.17
N PHE A 184 30.49 22.89 6.67
CA PHE A 184 29.45 22.33 7.51
C PHE A 184 28.72 21.20 6.82
N PHE A 185 28.23 21.42 5.60
CA PHE A 185 27.49 20.40 4.86
C PHE A 185 28.33 19.19 4.48
N LYS A 186 29.60 19.35 4.14
CA LYS A 186 30.54 18.25 3.94
C LYS A 186 30.70 17.40 5.20
N LYS A 187 30.82 18.04 6.36
CA LYS A 187 30.93 17.32 7.65
C LYS A 187 29.64 16.57 8.01
N VAL A 188 28.49 17.20 7.79
CA VAL A 188 27.16 16.55 8.03
C VAL A 188 26.99 15.34 7.13
N GLN A 189 27.27 15.48 5.84
CA GLN A 189 27.16 14.35 4.89
C GLN A 189 28.08 13.18 5.28
N ASN A 190 29.32 13.45 5.64
CA ASN A 190 30.24 12.41 6.10
C ASN A 190 29.77 11.72 7.39
N LYS A 191 29.20 12.47 8.33
CA LYS A 191 28.65 11.89 9.57
C LYS A 191 27.44 11.02 9.33
N ILE A 192 26.54 11.43 8.39
CA ILE A 192 25.37 10.64 8.01
C ILE A 192 25.84 9.34 7.34
N HIS A 193 26.78 9.42 6.41
CA HIS A 193 27.37 8.23 5.78
C HIS A 193 27.95 7.28 6.81
N TYR A 194 28.75 7.80 7.75
CA TYR A 194 29.33 7.00 8.81
C TYR A 194 28.26 6.34 9.70
N ALA A 195 27.19 7.08 10.04
CA ALA A 195 26.11 6.56 10.88
C ALA A 195 25.34 5.40 10.22
N ILE A 196 25.21 5.41 8.89
CA ILE A 196 24.46 4.41 8.13
C ILE A 196 25.36 3.22 7.78
N HIS A 197 26.58 3.47 7.35
CA HIS A 197 27.46 2.45 6.75
C HIS A 197 28.60 2.00 7.67
N GLY A 198 28.80 2.67 8.82
CA GLY A 198 29.97 2.46 9.69
C GLY A 198 31.30 2.91 9.09
N GLN A 199 31.28 3.57 7.93
CA GLN A 199 32.46 4.05 7.20
C GLN A 199 32.19 5.45 6.65
N THR A 200 33.23 6.26 6.53
CA THR A 200 33.16 7.54 5.82
C THR A 200 33.11 7.30 4.31
N ALA A 201 32.67 8.31 3.55
CA ALA A 201 32.65 8.21 2.08
C ALA A 201 34.05 7.87 1.49
N ALA A 202 35.10 8.41 2.07
CA ALA A 202 36.48 8.12 1.64
C ALA A 202 36.87 6.67 1.91
N GLU A 203 36.52 6.13 3.09
CA GLU A 203 36.77 4.71 3.45
C GLU A 203 35.97 3.76 2.57
N VAL A 204 34.71 4.09 2.24
CA VAL A 204 33.89 3.29 1.32
C VAL A 204 34.54 3.25 -0.08
N ILE A 205 34.98 4.40 -0.60
CA ILE A 205 35.68 4.45 -1.89
C ILE A 205 36.96 3.62 -1.83
N TYR A 206 37.78 3.79 -0.78
CA TYR A 206 39.05 3.07 -0.64
C TYR A 206 38.86 1.54 -0.58
N THR A 207 37.81 1.09 0.10
CA THR A 207 37.55 -0.36 0.29
C THR A 207 36.85 -1.03 -0.88
N ARG A 208 36.07 -0.28 -1.69
CA ARG A 208 35.25 -0.84 -2.76
C ARG A 208 35.71 -0.51 -4.16
N ALA A 209 36.45 0.58 -4.36
CA ALA A 209 36.95 0.95 -5.66
C ALA A 209 38.05 -0.03 -6.10
N ASP A 210 37.92 -0.55 -7.32
CA ASP A 210 38.86 -1.50 -7.91
C ASP A 210 39.31 -0.97 -9.27
N ALA A 211 40.57 -0.56 -9.34
CA ALA A 211 41.15 0.04 -10.54
C ALA A 211 41.21 -0.91 -11.73
N GLU A 212 41.10 -2.24 -11.50
CA GLU A 212 41.11 -3.25 -12.56
C GLU A 212 39.72 -3.49 -13.16
N LYS A 213 38.68 -2.97 -12.52
CA LYS A 213 37.29 -3.08 -13.00
C LYS A 213 36.87 -1.88 -13.83
N GLU A 214 36.04 -2.14 -14.82
CA GLU A 214 35.41 -1.07 -15.59
C GLU A 214 34.65 -0.13 -14.66
N PHE A 215 34.82 1.19 -14.87
CA PHE A 215 34.28 2.26 -14.00
C PHE A 215 34.64 2.10 -12.49
N MET A 216 35.78 1.50 -12.20
CA MET A 216 36.26 1.23 -10.83
C MET A 216 35.29 0.38 -9.99
N GLY A 217 34.48 -0.46 -10.64
CA GLY A 217 33.48 -1.31 -9.97
C GLY A 217 32.14 -0.66 -9.72
N LEU A 218 31.89 0.58 -10.17
CA LEU A 218 30.58 1.22 -10.12
C LEU A 218 29.55 0.47 -10.96
N THR A 219 28.44 0.07 -10.33
CA THR A 219 27.35 -0.66 -10.97
C THR A 219 26.18 0.24 -11.40
N THR A 220 26.08 1.46 -10.84
CA THR A 220 24.96 2.36 -11.11
C THR A 220 25.44 3.82 -11.13
N PHE A 221 25.26 4.50 -12.25
CA PHE A 221 25.58 5.92 -12.41
C PHE A 221 24.70 6.54 -13.50
N ALA A 222 24.50 7.85 -13.43
CA ALA A 222 23.75 8.59 -14.44
C ALA A 222 24.64 9.02 -15.61
N GLY A 223 24.21 8.74 -16.85
CA GLY A 223 24.97 9.08 -18.06
C GLY A 223 25.93 7.99 -18.51
N ASN A 224 26.84 8.33 -19.43
CA ASN A 224 27.77 7.39 -20.05
C ASN A 224 29.09 7.22 -19.28
N GLN A 225 29.32 8.02 -18.26
CA GLN A 225 30.51 7.96 -17.39
C GLN A 225 30.17 8.33 -15.95
N PRO A 226 30.78 7.67 -14.96
CA PRO A 226 30.55 8.02 -13.56
C PRO A 226 31.16 9.40 -13.25
N LEU A 227 30.33 10.30 -12.71
CA LEU A 227 30.75 11.64 -12.31
C LEU A 227 31.28 11.68 -10.87
N SER A 228 31.06 10.62 -10.07
CA SER A 228 31.47 10.55 -8.68
C SER A 228 31.56 9.10 -8.21
N LEU A 229 32.61 8.79 -7.45
CA LEU A 229 32.83 7.48 -6.83
C LEU A 229 32.10 7.31 -5.49
N ILE A 230 31.31 8.28 -5.06
CA ILE A 230 30.59 8.25 -3.76
C ILE A 230 29.48 7.17 -3.73
N HIS A 231 29.09 6.64 -4.88
CA HIS A 231 28.01 5.67 -5.02
C HIS A 231 28.48 4.24 -5.33
N ILE A 232 29.71 3.89 -4.92
CA ILE A 232 30.23 2.51 -5.04
C ILE A 232 29.64 1.59 -3.98
#